data_d4a79e519ed979882bd5ab6f2aad3742
#
_entry.id   d4a79e519ed979882bd5ab6f2aad3742
#
_cell.length_a   1.000
_cell.length_b   1.000
_cell.length_c   1.000
_cell.angle_alpha   90.00
_cell.angle_beta   90.00
_cell.angle_gamma   90.00
#
_symmetry.space_group_name_H-M   'P 1'
#
loop_
_entity.id
_entity.type
_entity.pdbx_description
1 polymer ?
#
loop_
_entity_poly.entity_id
_entity_poly.type
_entity_poly.pdbx_seq_one_letter_code
_entity_poly.pdbx_strand_id
1 'polypeptide(L)'
;MVLTVPVKGYFEEYCYFYVSDSTRHGLIIDPGAQADQLLDIIRDNGLVIEKILLTHGHFDHFGAVEKLREKLNCPVLAHEKADLFLLDPLMNLSRQCVGDMIIRDTVKFKDGDTIALDEAHSLRVIYTPGHTPDSVLLYNEKERIAFVGDTIFKESIGNYTFPGGNKDLLIQSIMERLFTLPDDTVLYSGHSEPTTVGAEKRFYGM
;
A
#
# COMPACT_ATOMS: atom_id res chain seq x y z
N MET A 1 11.73 -10.80 3.58
CA MET A 1 10.52 -11.67 3.45
C MET A 1 9.26 -10.82 3.31
N VAL A 2 8.34 -11.21 2.41
CA VAL A 2 6.99 -10.63 2.31
C VAL A 2 5.96 -11.67 2.77
N LEU A 3 5.10 -11.31 3.73
CA LEU A 3 3.93 -12.10 4.09
C LEU A 3 2.70 -11.42 3.48
N THR A 4 1.95 -12.12 2.67
CA THR A 4 0.69 -11.66 2.08
C THR A 4 -0.46 -12.17 2.94
N VAL A 5 -1.26 -11.27 3.47
CA VAL A 5 -2.38 -11.60 4.35
C VAL A 5 -3.68 -11.08 3.74
N PRO A 6 -4.55 -11.96 3.25
CA PRO A 6 -5.87 -11.54 2.81
C PRO A 6 -6.68 -11.08 4.04
N VAL A 7 -7.21 -9.89 3.98
CA VAL A 7 -8.11 -9.33 5.00
C VAL A 7 -9.49 -9.08 4.41
N LYS A 8 -10.52 -9.32 5.23
CA LYS A 8 -11.92 -9.24 4.81
C LYS A 8 -12.62 -8.14 5.57
N GLY A 9 -12.72 -6.99 4.94
CA GLY A 9 -13.54 -5.87 5.37
C GLY A 9 -14.82 -5.77 4.55
N TYR A 10 -15.18 -4.58 4.14
CA TYR A 10 -16.24 -4.35 3.16
C TYR A 10 -15.82 -4.88 1.77
N PHE A 11 -14.57 -4.66 1.41
CA PHE A 11 -13.87 -5.33 0.29
C PHE A 11 -12.87 -6.36 0.84
N GLU A 12 -12.52 -7.36 0.02
CA GLU A 12 -11.35 -8.20 0.26
C GLU A 12 -10.11 -7.45 -0.23
N GLU A 13 -9.08 -7.39 0.60
CA GLU A 13 -7.84 -6.68 0.32
C GLU A 13 -6.65 -7.48 0.83
N TYR A 14 -5.46 -7.24 0.30
CA TYR A 14 -4.21 -7.83 0.75
C TYR A 14 -3.41 -6.83 1.59
N CYS A 15 -3.33 -7.10 2.89
CA CYS A 15 -2.36 -6.48 3.79
C CYS A 15 -1.01 -7.19 3.66
N TYR A 16 0.08 -6.43 3.67
CA TYR A 16 1.43 -6.98 3.54
C TYR A 16 2.28 -6.71 4.77
N PHE A 17 3.04 -7.74 5.20
CA PHE A 17 4.14 -7.56 6.12
C PHE A 17 5.45 -7.66 5.34
N TYR A 18 6.24 -6.60 5.38
CA TYR A 18 7.58 -6.57 4.83
C TYR A 18 8.58 -6.68 5.98
N VAL A 19 9.25 -7.81 6.12
CA VAL A 19 9.97 -8.22 7.32
C VAL A 19 11.41 -8.58 7.01
N SER A 20 12.34 -8.14 7.85
CA SER A 20 13.72 -8.61 7.89
C SER A 20 13.79 -10.00 8.52
N ASP A 21 14.27 -10.98 7.76
CA ASP A 21 14.37 -12.37 8.21
C ASP A 21 15.31 -12.52 9.41
N SER A 22 16.37 -11.71 9.46
CA SER A 22 17.42 -11.81 10.48
C SER A 22 17.01 -11.18 11.81
N THR A 23 16.24 -10.08 11.78
CA THR A 23 15.90 -9.30 13.00
C THR A 23 14.46 -9.48 13.43
N ARG A 24 13.59 -10.00 12.55
CA ARG A 24 12.12 -10.07 12.72
C ARG A 24 11.45 -8.71 12.83
N HIS A 25 12.18 -7.61 12.62
CA HIS A 25 11.61 -6.29 12.48
C HIS A 25 10.91 -6.15 11.13
N GLY A 26 9.84 -5.38 11.07
CA GLY A 26 9.03 -5.27 9.86
C GLY A 26 8.18 -4.01 9.77
N LEU A 27 7.61 -3.84 8.59
CA LEU A 27 6.63 -2.83 8.23
C LEU A 27 5.31 -3.54 7.91
N ILE A 28 4.18 -2.91 8.25
CA ILE A 28 2.86 -3.31 7.75
C ILE A 28 2.47 -2.33 6.64
N ILE A 29 1.96 -2.85 5.54
CA ILE A 29 1.51 -2.05 4.40
C ILE A 29 0.04 -2.34 4.18
N ASP A 30 -0.76 -1.28 4.12
CA ASP A 30 -2.20 -1.28 3.88
C ASP A 30 -2.97 -2.27 4.77
N PRO A 31 -3.04 -2.05 6.10
CA PRO A 31 -3.85 -2.90 6.98
C PRO A 31 -5.34 -2.49 6.90
N GLY A 32 -6.05 -3.01 5.89
CA GLY A 32 -7.42 -2.60 5.57
C GLY A 32 -8.49 -3.08 6.54
N ALA A 33 -8.30 -4.25 7.17
CA ALA A 33 -9.29 -4.83 8.07
C ALA A 33 -8.68 -5.82 9.06
N GLN A 34 -9.52 -6.44 9.90
CA GLN A 34 -9.20 -7.58 10.77
C GLN A 34 -7.95 -7.37 11.66
N ALA A 35 -7.87 -6.24 12.36
CA ALA A 35 -6.73 -5.88 13.20
C ALA A 35 -6.34 -7.00 14.20
N ASP A 36 -7.30 -7.74 14.77
CA ASP A 36 -7.00 -8.84 15.70
C ASP A 36 -6.25 -9.98 15.01
N GLN A 37 -6.66 -10.37 13.80
CA GLN A 37 -5.94 -11.36 12.99
C GLN A 37 -4.51 -10.91 12.70
N LEU A 38 -4.32 -9.63 12.34
CA LEU A 38 -2.98 -9.07 12.08
C LEU A 38 -2.12 -9.06 13.35
N LEU A 39 -2.69 -8.74 14.52
CA LEU A 39 -2.01 -8.80 15.81
C LEU A 39 -1.63 -10.25 16.20
N ASP A 40 -2.49 -11.23 15.92
CA ASP A 40 -2.19 -12.64 16.15
C ASP A 40 -1.02 -13.10 15.25
N ILE A 41 -0.99 -12.71 13.98
CA ILE A 41 0.13 -13.00 13.06
C ILE A 41 1.43 -12.39 13.59
N ILE A 42 1.41 -11.14 14.07
CA ILE A 42 2.58 -10.47 14.65
C ILE A 42 3.10 -11.27 15.84
N ARG A 43 2.21 -11.61 16.79
CA ARG A 43 2.55 -12.35 18.01
C ARG A 43 3.11 -13.74 17.67
N ASP A 44 2.38 -14.52 16.86
CA ASP A 44 2.68 -15.91 16.57
C ASP A 44 3.98 -16.09 15.76
N ASN A 45 4.36 -15.05 14.99
CA ASN A 45 5.62 -15.02 14.24
C ASN A 45 6.73 -14.24 14.95
N GLY A 46 6.49 -13.70 16.13
CA GLY A 46 7.48 -12.93 16.89
C GLY A 46 7.97 -11.67 16.14
N LEU A 47 7.07 -10.99 15.42
CA LEU A 47 7.42 -9.82 14.64
C LEU A 47 7.46 -8.56 15.51
N VAL A 48 8.39 -7.66 15.20
CA VAL A 48 8.48 -6.32 15.78
C VAL A 48 8.14 -5.31 14.68
N ILE A 49 6.96 -4.72 14.75
CA ILE A 49 6.50 -3.77 13.72
C ILE A 49 6.94 -2.36 14.09
N GLU A 50 7.69 -1.72 13.19
CA GLU A 50 8.24 -0.39 13.40
C GLU A 50 7.36 0.72 12.82
N LYS A 51 6.67 0.45 11.72
CA LYS A 51 5.85 1.45 11.00
C LYS A 51 4.68 0.79 10.30
N ILE A 52 3.59 1.53 10.16
CA ILE A 52 2.48 1.21 9.25
C ILE A 52 2.58 2.16 8.06
N LEU A 53 2.52 1.63 6.85
CA LEU A 53 2.62 2.40 5.60
C LEU A 53 1.30 2.31 4.85
N LEU A 54 0.87 3.43 4.28
CA LEU A 54 -0.30 3.49 3.40
C LEU A 54 0.13 3.82 1.98
N THR A 55 -0.30 3.00 1.01
CA THR A 55 -0.10 3.29 -0.41
C THR A 55 -0.99 4.41 -0.90
N HIS A 56 -2.20 4.51 -0.34
CA HIS A 56 -3.16 5.58 -0.58
C HIS A 56 -4.24 5.63 0.52
N GLY A 57 -5.14 6.59 0.44
CA GLY A 57 -6.07 6.92 1.53
C GLY A 57 -7.49 6.37 1.39
N HIS A 58 -7.78 5.30 0.64
CA HIS A 58 -9.09 4.65 0.70
C HIS A 58 -9.25 3.80 1.97
N PHE A 59 -10.47 3.75 2.50
CA PHE A 59 -10.78 3.19 3.83
C PHE A 59 -10.44 1.70 3.96
N ASP A 60 -10.56 0.96 2.89
CA ASP A 60 -10.27 -0.47 2.84
C ASP A 60 -8.77 -0.80 2.90
N HIS A 61 -7.88 0.20 2.77
CA HIS A 61 -6.44 0.10 3.00
C HIS A 61 -6.01 0.56 4.40
N PHE A 62 -6.88 1.19 5.18
CA PHE A 62 -6.51 1.68 6.52
C PHE A 62 -7.47 1.28 7.65
N GLY A 63 -8.48 0.46 7.40
CA GLY A 63 -9.53 0.16 8.37
C GLY A 63 -9.04 -0.44 9.70
N ALA A 64 -7.88 -1.11 9.73
CA ALA A 64 -7.27 -1.64 10.94
C ALA A 64 -6.23 -0.70 11.59
N VAL A 65 -5.85 0.40 10.95
CA VAL A 65 -4.74 1.27 11.35
C VAL A 65 -4.84 1.76 12.79
N GLU A 66 -5.99 2.33 13.20
CA GLU A 66 -6.14 2.92 14.53
C GLU A 66 -5.89 1.90 15.64
N LYS A 67 -6.46 0.70 15.51
CA LYS A 67 -6.28 -0.36 16.48
C LYS A 67 -4.83 -0.90 16.50
N LEU A 68 -4.22 -1.04 15.33
CA LEU A 68 -2.84 -1.50 15.21
C LEU A 68 -1.86 -0.50 15.82
N ARG A 69 -1.95 0.80 15.45
CA ARG A 69 -1.03 1.80 15.98
C ARG A 69 -1.14 1.97 17.51
N GLU A 70 -2.36 1.85 18.07
CA GLU A 70 -2.56 1.86 19.51
C GLU A 70 -1.85 0.68 20.21
N LYS A 71 -1.99 -0.54 19.64
CA LYS A 71 -1.42 -1.76 20.23
C LYS A 71 0.08 -1.88 20.02
N LEU A 72 0.58 -1.43 18.89
CA LEU A 72 1.99 -1.56 18.49
C LEU A 72 2.83 -0.34 18.87
N ASN A 73 2.18 0.79 19.19
CA ASN A 73 2.82 2.08 19.48
C ASN A 73 3.80 2.49 18.35
N CYS A 74 3.40 2.31 17.10
CA CYS A 74 4.22 2.64 15.95
C CYS A 74 3.58 3.75 15.09
N PRO A 75 4.39 4.57 14.39
CA PRO A 75 3.89 5.62 13.52
C PRO A 75 3.20 5.07 12.28
N VAL A 76 2.23 5.85 11.78
CA VAL A 76 1.58 5.63 10.48
C VAL A 76 2.17 6.61 9.49
N LEU A 77 2.66 6.09 8.37
CA LEU A 77 3.27 6.88 7.31
C LEU A 77 2.36 6.91 6.08
N ALA A 78 2.16 8.07 5.50
CA ALA A 78 1.35 8.27 4.32
C ALA A 78 1.91 9.40 3.44
N HIS A 79 1.54 9.41 2.15
CA HIS A 79 1.96 10.47 1.23
C HIS A 79 1.54 11.86 1.72
N GLU A 80 2.29 12.92 1.38
CA GLU A 80 2.00 14.30 1.78
C GLU A 80 0.59 14.78 1.42
N LYS A 81 -0.03 14.21 0.36
CA LYS A 81 -1.40 14.50 -0.06
C LYS A 81 -2.47 13.61 0.58
N ALA A 82 -2.10 12.64 1.41
CA ALA A 82 -3.04 11.65 1.95
C ALA A 82 -4.14 12.26 2.82
N ASP A 83 -3.91 13.43 3.44
CA ASP A 83 -4.93 14.09 4.25
C ASP A 83 -6.19 14.48 3.46
N LEU A 84 -6.09 14.60 2.13
CA LEU A 84 -7.26 14.79 1.25
C LEU A 84 -8.26 13.63 1.35
N PHE A 85 -7.78 12.44 1.68
CA PHE A 85 -8.57 11.22 1.83
C PHE A 85 -8.72 10.82 3.30
N LEU A 86 -7.62 10.74 4.03
CA LEU A 86 -7.60 10.25 5.41
C LEU A 86 -8.47 11.07 6.37
N LEU A 87 -8.73 12.34 6.06
CA LEU A 87 -9.55 13.25 6.89
C LEU A 87 -10.97 13.46 6.34
N ASP A 88 -11.28 12.94 5.16
CA ASP A 88 -12.60 13.13 4.52
C ASP A 88 -13.27 11.77 4.19
N PRO A 89 -14.29 11.36 4.98
CA PRO A 89 -15.01 10.12 4.77
C PRO A 89 -15.75 9.99 3.43
N LEU A 90 -16.02 11.08 2.72
CA LEU A 90 -16.58 11.03 1.36
C LEU A 90 -15.48 10.70 0.34
N MET A 91 -14.32 11.34 0.48
CA MET A 91 -13.18 11.10 -0.40
C MET A 91 -12.62 9.69 -0.22
N ASN A 92 -12.47 9.22 1.01
CA ASN A 92 -11.94 7.89 1.30
C ASN A 92 -12.96 6.75 1.15
N LEU A 93 -14.19 7.05 0.76
CA LEU A 93 -15.32 6.14 0.51
C LEU A 93 -15.93 5.48 1.76
N SER A 94 -15.41 5.72 2.96
CA SER A 94 -15.90 5.03 4.17
C SER A 94 -17.36 5.35 4.47
N ARG A 95 -17.79 6.60 4.28
CA ARG A 95 -19.16 7.05 4.58
C ARG A 95 -20.21 6.24 3.84
N GLN A 96 -19.96 5.88 2.58
CA GLN A 96 -20.91 5.12 1.78
C GLN A 96 -20.92 3.62 2.12
N CYS A 97 -19.82 3.10 2.69
CA CYS A 97 -19.60 1.67 2.86
C CYS A 97 -19.76 1.20 4.31
N VAL A 98 -19.10 1.88 5.26
CA VAL A 98 -18.98 1.39 6.64
C VAL A 98 -19.24 2.46 7.71
N GLY A 99 -19.53 3.69 7.30
CA GLY A 99 -19.62 4.85 8.18
C GLY A 99 -18.33 5.66 8.22
N ASP A 100 -18.36 6.83 8.87
CA ASP A 100 -17.26 7.78 8.85
C ASP A 100 -16.00 7.22 9.51
N MET A 101 -14.94 7.09 8.73
CA MET A 101 -13.59 6.72 9.19
C MET A 101 -12.59 7.81 8.80
N ILE A 102 -11.71 8.16 9.73
CA ILE A 102 -10.63 9.11 9.50
C ILE A 102 -9.36 8.64 10.20
N ILE A 103 -8.20 8.97 9.63
CA ILE A 103 -6.89 8.75 10.24
C ILE A 103 -6.20 10.10 10.40
N ARG A 104 -5.74 10.39 11.61
CA ARG A 104 -4.99 11.62 11.96
C ARG A 104 -3.55 11.30 12.30
N ASP A 105 -2.75 12.34 12.42
CA ASP A 105 -1.37 12.27 12.98
C ASP A 105 -0.48 11.26 12.22
N THR A 106 -0.50 11.34 10.89
CA THR A 106 0.38 10.57 10.02
C THR A 106 1.70 11.31 9.75
N VAL A 107 2.80 10.59 9.75
CA VAL A 107 4.10 11.07 9.29
C VAL A 107 4.09 11.12 7.77
N LYS A 108 4.49 12.25 7.19
CA LYS A 108 4.41 12.44 5.74
C LYS A 108 5.70 12.03 5.03
N PHE A 109 5.53 11.38 3.88
CA PHE A 109 6.57 11.14 2.90
C PHE A 109 6.15 11.70 1.52
N LYS A 110 7.11 11.82 0.61
CA LYS A 110 6.91 12.31 -0.75
C LYS A 110 7.68 11.47 -1.77
N ASP A 111 7.47 11.77 -3.05
CA ASP A 111 8.20 11.12 -4.15
C ASP A 111 9.73 11.17 -3.96
N GLY A 112 10.38 10.05 -4.15
CA GLY A 112 11.82 9.89 -4.01
C GLY A 112 12.32 9.62 -2.59
N ASP A 113 11.50 9.79 -1.56
CA ASP A 113 11.89 9.47 -0.19
C ASP A 113 12.19 7.97 -0.04
N THR A 114 13.03 7.64 0.93
CA THR A 114 13.36 6.25 1.29
C THR A 114 12.91 5.95 2.71
N ILE A 115 12.09 4.92 2.85
CA ILE A 115 11.62 4.41 4.14
C ILE A 115 12.47 3.18 4.46
N ALA A 116 13.44 3.34 5.36
CA ALA A 116 14.33 2.27 5.76
C ALA A 116 13.76 1.49 6.95
N LEU A 117 13.93 0.17 6.89
CA LEU A 117 13.84 -0.74 8.02
C LEU A 117 15.26 -1.11 8.50
N ASP A 118 16.12 -1.53 7.55
CA ASP A 118 17.55 -1.76 7.72
C ASP A 118 18.29 -1.49 6.40
N GLU A 119 19.60 -1.80 6.31
CA GLU A 119 20.40 -1.57 5.09
C GLU A 119 19.93 -2.39 3.88
N ALA A 120 19.32 -3.55 4.10
CA ALA A 120 18.83 -4.42 3.02
C ALA A 120 17.35 -4.15 2.70
N HIS A 121 16.58 -3.77 3.70
CA HIS A 121 15.14 -3.60 3.62
C HIS A 121 14.79 -2.11 3.66
N SER A 122 14.81 -1.49 2.49
CA SER A 122 14.40 -0.10 2.30
C SER A 122 13.42 0.01 1.12
N LEU A 123 12.42 0.85 1.27
CA LEU A 123 11.40 1.09 0.26
C LEU A 123 11.52 2.52 -0.26
N ARG A 124 11.81 2.67 -1.55
CA ARG A 124 11.75 3.96 -2.23
C ARG A 124 10.31 4.28 -2.59
N VAL A 125 9.88 5.48 -2.22
CA VAL A 125 8.56 6.00 -2.59
C VAL A 125 8.59 6.46 -4.05
N ILE A 126 7.65 5.96 -4.85
CA ILE A 126 7.43 6.39 -6.24
C ILE A 126 5.99 6.89 -6.34
N TYR A 127 5.82 8.17 -6.61
CA TYR A 127 4.51 8.79 -6.73
C TYR A 127 3.80 8.36 -8.02
N THR A 128 2.57 7.82 -7.89
CA THR A 128 1.79 7.25 -9.00
C THR A 128 0.32 7.67 -8.91
N PRO A 129 0.03 8.98 -9.06
CA PRO A 129 -1.35 9.48 -8.98
C PRO A 129 -2.21 8.92 -10.12
N GLY A 130 -3.51 8.83 -9.85
CA GLY A 130 -4.49 8.48 -10.88
C GLY A 130 -5.63 7.61 -10.37
N HIS A 131 -5.37 6.57 -9.56
CA HIS A 131 -6.40 5.93 -8.76
C HIS A 131 -6.88 6.92 -7.68
N THR A 132 -5.93 7.44 -6.91
CA THR A 132 -6.12 8.60 -6.04
C THR A 132 -4.98 9.62 -6.25
N PRO A 133 -5.15 10.90 -5.86
CA PRO A 133 -4.09 11.91 -5.89
C PRO A 133 -2.90 11.66 -4.96
N ASP A 134 -3.02 10.76 -4.00
CA ASP A 134 -1.98 10.42 -3.02
C ASP A 134 -1.36 9.04 -3.24
N SER A 135 -1.76 8.32 -4.30
CA SER A 135 -1.26 6.97 -4.62
C SER A 135 0.25 6.94 -4.83
N VAL A 136 0.90 5.91 -4.26
CA VAL A 136 2.32 5.65 -4.40
C VAL A 136 2.61 4.16 -4.61
N LEU A 137 3.78 3.86 -5.18
CA LEU A 137 4.43 2.56 -5.07
C LEU A 137 5.51 2.63 -3.99
N LEU A 138 5.70 1.54 -3.27
CA LEU A 138 6.78 1.34 -2.30
C LEU A 138 7.71 0.26 -2.86
N TYR A 139 8.86 0.67 -3.41
CA TYR A 139 9.73 -0.18 -4.21
C TYR A 139 11.06 -0.51 -3.51
N ASN A 140 11.39 -1.80 -3.41
CA ASN A 140 12.74 -2.27 -3.06
C ASN A 140 13.48 -2.72 -4.34
N GLU A 141 14.53 -1.98 -4.68
CA GLU A 141 15.32 -2.24 -5.89
C GLU A 141 16.18 -3.50 -5.78
N LYS A 142 16.70 -3.81 -4.59
CA LYS A 142 17.57 -4.98 -4.37
C LYS A 142 16.80 -6.29 -4.48
N GLU A 143 15.61 -6.33 -3.90
CA GLU A 143 14.75 -7.53 -3.89
C GLU A 143 13.82 -7.60 -5.11
N ARG A 144 13.76 -6.54 -5.93
CA ARG A 144 12.86 -6.45 -7.08
C ARG A 144 11.40 -6.68 -6.71
N ILE A 145 10.94 -5.97 -5.68
CA ILE A 145 9.53 -6.03 -5.23
C ILE A 145 8.96 -4.61 -5.13
N ALA A 146 7.68 -4.47 -5.42
CA ALA A 146 6.94 -3.22 -5.26
C ALA A 146 5.54 -3.49 -4.69
N PHE A 147 5.17 -2.76 -3.63
CA PHE A 147 3.79 -2.69 -3.14
C PHE A 147 3.13 -1.55 -3.90
N VAL A 148 2.10 -1.86 -4.68
CA VAL A 148 1.59 -0.94 -5.70
C VAL A 148 0.20 -0.39 -5.36
N GLY A 149 -0.39 -0.80 -4.22
CA GLY A 149 -1.75 -0.44 -3.86
C GLY A 149 -2.70 -0.72 -5.02
N ASP A 150 -3.50 0.28 -5.36
CA ASP A 150 -4.49 0.20 -6.43
C ASP A 150 -4.06 0.92 -7.73
N THR A 151 -2.74 1.05 -7.94
CA THR A 151 -2.23 1.59 -9.22
C THR A 151 -2.44 0.59 -10.36
N ILE A 152 -2.11 -0.68 -10.13
CA ILE A 152 -2.27 -1.77 -11.11
C ILE A 152 -2.62 -3.07 -10.38
N PHE A 153 -3.37 -3.93 -11.06
CA PHE A 153 -3.70 -5.28 -10.64
C PHE A 153 -3.19 -6.27 -11.69
N LYS A 154 -3.26 -7.56 -11.38
CA LYS A 154 -2.99 -8.59 -12.37
C LYS A 154 -4.01 -8.48 -13.51
N GLU A 155 -3.53 -8.17 -14.71
CA GLU A 155 -4.32 -8.04 -15.94
C GLU A 155 -5.39 -6.93 -15.88
N SER A 156 -5.22 -5.93 -14.98
CA SER A 156 -6.14 -4.81 -14.83
C SER A 156 -5.44 -3.59 -14.23
N ILE A 157 -6.12 -2.45 -14.22
CA ILE A 157 -5.66 -1.21 -13.57
C ILE A 157 -6.64 -0.78 -12.49
N GLY A 158 -6.18 0.06 -11.57
CA GLY A 158 -7.01 0.63 -10.52
C GLY A 158 -8.22 1.40 -11.04
N ASN A 159 -9.26 1.47 -10.22
CA ASN A 159 -10.46 2.24 -10.58
C ASN A 159 -10.14 3.75 -10.51
N TYR A 160 -10.36 4.45 -11.59
CA TYR A 160 -10.13 5.89 -11.74
C TYR A 160 -11.41 6.72 -11.71
N THR A 161 -12.57 6.11 -11.41
CA THR A 161 -13.87 6.80 -11.41
C THR A 161 -14.30 7.25 -10.00
N PHE A 162 -13.59 6.86 -8.96
CA PHE A 162 -13.80 7.31 -7.60
C PHE A 162 -13.41 8.79 -7.40
N PRO A 163 -13.85 9.45 -6.34
CA PRO A 163 -13.48 10.83 -6.04
C PRO A 163 -11.97 11.05 -6.11
N GLY A 164 -11.54 12.06 -6.85
CA GLY A 164 -10.13 12.35 -7.07
C GLY A 164 -9.43 11.50 -8.14
N GLY A 165 -10.09 10.45 -8.65
CA GLY A 165 -9.52 9.59 -9.70
C GLY A 165 -9.36 10.30 -11.05
N ASN A 166 -8.36 9.89 -11.82
CA ASN A 166 -8.04 10.44 -13.14
C ASN A 166 -7.38 9.37 -14.02
N LYS A 167 -8.08 8.96 -15.07
CA LYS A 167 -7.64 7.91 -15.99
C LYS A 167 -6.30 8.21 -16.65
N ASP A 168 -6.15 9.42 -17.18
CA ASP A 168 -4.96 9.78 -17.95
C ASP A 168 -3.71 9.81 -17.04
N LEU A 169 -3.85 10.34 -15.82
CA LEU A 169 -2.79 10.32 -14.83
C LEU A 169 -2.46 8.88 -14.38
N LEU A 170 -3.45 8.00 -14.22
CA LEU A 170 -3.20 6.60 -13.86
C LEU A 170 -2.41 5.89 -14.97
N ILE A 171 -2.82 6.04 -16.22
CA ILE A 171 -2.10 5.47 -17.35
C ILE A 171 -0.69 6.03 -17.43
N GLN A 172 -0.52 7.36 -17.29
CA GLN A 172 0.79 7.99 -17.27
C GLN A 172 1.67 7.43 -16.12
N SER A 173 1.13 7.29 -14.92
CA SER A 173 1.84 6.72 -13.78
C SER A 173 2.30 5.28 -14.03
N ILE A 174 1.44 4.46 -14.64
CA ILE A 174 1.79 3.08 -15.03
C ILE A 174 2.90 3.09 -16.07
N MET A 175 2.77 3.87 -17.14
CA MET A 175 3.70 3.86 -18.27
C MET A 175 5.07 4.48 -17.92
N GLU A 176 5.07 5.63 -17.23
CA GLU A 176 6.26 6.44 -17.02
C GLU A 176 6.96 6.16 -15.68
N ARG A 177 6.30 5.49 -14.74
CA ARG A 177 6.86 5.21 -13.41
C ARG A 177 6.92 3.72 -13.11
N LEU A 178 5.83 2.97 -13.24
CA LEU A 178 5.79 1.55 -12.91
C LEU A 178 6.48 0.71 -13.99
N PHE A 179 6.16 0.89 -15.26
CA PHE A 179 6.74 0.11 -16.35
C PHE A 179 8.19 0.47 -16.69
N THR A 180 8.76 1.47 -16.03
CA THR A 180 10.22 1.72 -16.07
C THR A 180 11.00 0.84 -15.11
N LEU A 181 10.33 0.16 -14.18
CA LEU A 181 10.96 -0.83 -13.30
C LEU A 181 11.35 -2.07 -14.10
N PRO A 182 12.34 -2.83 -13.63
CA PRO A 182 12.76 -4.08 -14.27
C PRO A 182 11.62 -5.09 -14.42
N ASP A 183 11.62 -5.85 -15.50
CA ASP A 183 10.54 -6.78 -15.85
C ASP A 183 10.33 -7.91 -14.82
N ASP A 184 11.38 -8.26 -14.09
CA ASP A 184 11.34 -9.26 -13.01
C ASP A 184 10.84 -8.72 -11.66
N THR A 185 10.50 -7.41 -11.59
CA THR A 185 9.94 -6.82 -10.37
C THR A 185 8.56 -7.41 -10.08
N VAL A 186 8.42 -8.02 -8.90
CA VAL A 186 7.15 -8.54 -8.39
C VAL A 186 6.28 -7.39 -7.87
N LEU A 187 5.03 -7.36 -8.30
CA LEU A 187 4.04 -6.36 -7.92
C LEU A 187 3.04 -6.96 -6.94
N TYR A 188 2.94 -6.37 -5.76
CA TYR A 188 1.98 -6.69 -4.71
C TYR A 188 0.90 -5.62 -4.67
N SER A 189 -0.28 -5.93 -5.14
CA SER A 189 -1.42 -4.98 -5.25
C SER A 189 -2.45 -5.17 -4.14
N GLY A 190 -3.35 -4.20 -3.96
CA GLY A 190 -4.40 -4.27 -2.93
C GLY A 190 -5.42 -5.38 -3.18
N HIS A 191 -5.82 -5.62 -4.42
CA HIS A 191 -6.98 -6.48 -4.72
C HIS A 191 -6.74 -7.58 -5.75
N SER A 192 -5.49 -7.93 -6.04
CA SER A 192 -5.19 -9.08 -6.92
C SER A 192 -4.00 -9.88 -6.44
N GLU A 193 -3.90 -11.12 -6.92
CA GLU A 193 -2.68 -11.91 -6.74
C GLU A 193 -1.44 -11.17 -7.26
N PRO A 194 -0.25 -11.44 -6.71
CA PRO A 194 0.98 -10.87 -7.22
C PRO A 194 1.21 -11.18 -8.71
N THR A 195 1.77 -10.21 -9.41
CA THR A 195 2.18 -10.30 -10.80
C THR A 195 3.60 -9.75 -10.97
N THR A 196 4.08 -9.53 -12.20
CA THR A 196 5.36 -8.88 -12.46
C THR A 196 5.21 -7.77 -13.49
N VAL A 197 6.13 -6.80 -13.46
CA VAL A 197 6.18 -5.73 -14.47
C VAL A 197 6.18 -6.29 -15.88
N GLY A 198 7.00 -7.31 -16.16
CA GLY A 198 7.08 -7.92 -17.49
C GLY A 198 5.82 -8.72 -17.87
N ALA A 199 5.10 -9.32 -16.91
CA ALA A 199 3.83 -9.99 -17.19
C ALA A 199 2.77 -8.97 -17.61
N GLU A 200 2.66 -7.87 -16.88
CA GLU A 200 1.69 -6.81 -17.19
C GLU A 200 2.02 -6.10 -18.50
N LYS A 201 3.29 -5.77 -18.78
CA LYS A 201 3.69 -5.24 -20.09
C LYS A 201 3.23 -6.14 -21.23
N ARG A 202 3.47 -7.44 -21.14
CA ARG A 202 3.03 -8.41 -22.19
C ARG A 202 1.50 -8.46 -22.31
N PHE A 203 0.78 -8.42 -21.19
CA PHE A 203 -0.69 -8.39 -21.21
C PHE A 203 -1.22 -7.16 -21.97
N TYR A 204 -0.58 -6.00 -21.81
CA TYR A 204 -0.95 -4.75 -22.53
C TYR A 204 -0.29 -4.63 -23.91
N GLY A 205 0.40 -5.65 -24.41
CA GLY A 205 0.96 -5.69 -25.77
C GLY A 205 2.24 -4.88 -25.95
N MET A 206 3.04 -4.74 -24.89
CA MET A 206 4.30 -4.00 -24.85
C MET A 206 5.52 -4.92 -24.89
#